data_92636120d4cdcaac1ae28f52a010cf9f
#
_entry.id   92636120d4cdcaac1ae28f52a010cf9f
#
_cell.length_a   1.000
_cell.length_b   1.000
_cell.length_c   1.000
_cell.angle_alpha   90.00
_cell.angle_beta   90.00
_cell.angle_gamma   90.00
#
_symmetry.space_group_name_H-M   'P 1'
#
loop_
_entity.id
_entity.type
_entity.pdbx_description
1 polymer ?
#
loop_
_entity_poly.entity_id
_entity_poly.type
_entity_poly.pdbx_seq_one_letter_code
_entity_poly.pdbx_strand_id
1 'polypeptide(L)'
;MSHLLEEVSRDHFPYPPATPEQIEAFEQQVGWRLDPDLRAFYPHCDGAELIKRRPGCPFRLLPLSEIVRARVAIRGDDDDQWGPASMYAICYVQDGNYVVLDTGHQENGRYPLIDGSYEAWPDPYYCGPVASSFSEFLENVLRTRRNLYWLGD
;
A
#
# COMPACT_ATOMS: atom_id res chain seq x y z
N MET A 1 -13.28 -4.73 -8.42
CA MET A 1 -11.93 -5.25 -8.08
C MET A 1 -11.46 -6.35 -9.03
N SER A 2 -12.32 -7.26 -9.44
CA SER A 2 -11.88 -8.39 -10.28
C SER A 2 -11.24 -7.96 -11.61
N HIS A 3 -11.77 -6.93 -12.27
CA HIS A 3 -11.19 -6.44 -13.53
C HIS A 3 -9.81 -5.81 -13.31
N LEU A 4 -9.58 -5.19 -12.14
CA LEU A 4 -8.25 -4.65 -11.79
C LEU A 4 -7.24 -5.77 -11.58
N LEU A 5 -7.67 -6.84 -10.91
CA LEU A 5 -6.81 -8.01 -10.67
C LEU A 5 -6.45 -8.71 -11.96
N GLU A 6 -7.40 -8.81 -12.89
CA GLU A 6 -7.13 -9.37 -14.23
C GLU A 6 -6.10 -8.53 -14.97
N GLU A 7 -6.22 -7.21 -14.89
CA GLU A 7 -5.26 -6.29 -15.51
C GLU A 7 -3.87 -6.44 -14.91
N VAL A 8 -3.78 -6.56 -13.58
CA VAL A 8 -2.49 -6.79 -12.92
C VAL A 8 -1.84 -8.07 -13.43
N SER A 9 -2.62 -9.16 -13.54
CA SER A 9 -2.10 -10.44 -14.02
C SER A 9 -1.69 -10.39 -15.48
N ARG A 10 -2.41 -9.65 -16.32
CA ARG A 10 -2.15 -9.57 -17.75
C ARG A 10 -1.02 -8.61 -18.10
N ASP A 11 -0.98 -7.45 -17.46
CA ASP A 11 -0.15 -6.34 -17.89
C ASP A 11 0.98 -5.96 -16.91
N HIS A 12 1.01 -6.57 -15.74
CA HIS A 12 1.99 -6.24 -14.71
C HIS A 12 2.64 -7.50 -14.14
N PHE A 13 3.34 -7.39 -13.01
CA PHE A 13 4.16 -8.49 -12.47
C PHE A 13 3.69 -8.87 -11.06
N PRO A 14 2.60 -9.66 -10.96
CA PRO A 14 2.13 -10.12 -9.65
C PRO A 14 3.06 -11.17 -9.06
N TYR A 15 3.19 -11.17 -7.73
CA TYR A 15 3.85 -12.23 -7.01
C TYR A 15 2.87 -13.39 -6.81
N PRO A 16 3.35 -14.60 -6.42
CA PRO A 16 2.45 -15.71 -6.17
C PRO A 16 1.39 -15.38 -5.11
N PRO A 17 0.21 -16.02 -5.16
CA PRO A 17 -0.86 -15.76 -4.21
C PRO A 17 -0.47 -16.02 -2.75
N ALA A 18 -1.02 -15.23 -1.82
CA ALA A 18 -0.92 -15.54 -0.40
C ALA A 18 -1.94 -16.64 -0.07
N THR A 19 -1.54 -17.56 0.78
CA THR A 19 -2.46 -18.62 1.25
C THR A 19 -3.38 -18.08 2.34
N PRO A 20 -4.55 -18.73 2.57
CA PRO A 20 -5.42 -18.34 3.67
C PRO A 20 -4.70 -18.36 5.03
N GLU A 21 -3.79 -19.31 5.24
CA GLU A 21 -3.00 -19.40 6.46
C GLU A 21 -2.04 -18.23 6.62
N GLN A 22 -1.43 -17.77 5.54
CA GLN A 22 -0.56 -16.60 5.57
C GLN A 22 -1.34 -15.33 5.90
N ILE A 23 -2.54 -15.19 5.33
CA ILE A 23 -3.41 -14.04 5.60
C ILE A 23 -3.83 -14.05 7.07
N GLU A 24 -4.25 -15.19 7.60
CA GLU A 24 -4.65 -15.30 9.00
C GLU A 24 -3.48 -14.98 9.94
N ALA A 25 -2.29 -15.51 9.65
CA ALA A 25 -1.10 -15.25 10.45
C ALA A 25 -0.74 -13.75 10.43
N PHE A 26 -0.86 -13.12 9.28
CA PHE A 26 -0.61 -11.68 9.14
C PHE A 26 -1.59 -10.88 10.00
N GLU A 27 -2.90 -11.19 9.91
CA GLU A 27 -3.91 -10.47 10.67
C GLU A 27 -3.71 -10.62 12.18
N GLN A 28 -3.29 -11.79 12.63
CA GLN A 28 -2.97 -12.02 14.05
C GLN A 28 -1.76 -11.22 14.49
N GLN A 29 -0.75 -11.14 13.64
CA GLN A 29 0.49 -10.42 13.94
C GLN A 29 0.28 -8.91 14.04
N VAL A 30 -0.47 -8.33 13.10
CA VAL A 30 -0.66 -6.87 13.05
C VAL A 30 -1.82 -6.38 13.91
N GLY A 31 -2.77 -7.23 14.25
CA GLY A 31 -3.90 -6.89 15.11
C GLY A 31 -5.05 -6.17 14.41
N TRP A 32 -5.07 -6.15 13.08
CA TRP A 32 -6.19 -5.61 12.30
C TRP A 32 -6.48 -6.54 11.13
N ARG A 33 -7.68 -6.43 10.59
CA ARG A 33 -8.13 -7.30 9.50
C ARG A 33 -8.00 -6.60 8.16
N LEU A 34 -7.69 -7.39 7.15
CA LEU A 34 -7.74 -6.90 5.77
C LEU A 34 -9.17 -6.46 5.47
N ASP A 35 -9.31 -5.27 4.88
CA ASP A 35 -10.61 -4.81 4.42
C ASP A 35 -11.03 -5.59 3.16
N PRO A 36 -12.27 -5.38 2.64
CA PRO A 36 -12.73 -6.15 1.50
C PRO A 36 -11.82 -6.08 0.27
N ASP A 37 -11.22 -4.92 0.01
CA ASP A 37 -10.34 -4.75 -1.16
C ASP A 37 -9.05 -5.54 -1.01
N LEU A 38 -8.40 -5.43 0.16
CA LEU A 38 -7.17 -6.17 0.44
C LEU A 38 -7.42 -7.67 0.52
N ARG A 39 -8.59 -8.05 1.03
CA ARG A 39 -8.98 -9.45 1.14
C ARG A 39 -9.24 -10.08 -0.24
N ALA A 40 -9.59 -9.27 -1.22
CA ALA A 40 -9.69 -9.72 -2.61
C ALA A 40 -8.31 -9.77 -3.28
N PHE A 41 -7.43 -8.82 -2.94
CA PHE A 41 -6.14 -8.68 -3.59
C PHE A 41 -5.14 -9.78 -3.20
N TYR A 42 -4.90 -9.97 -1.90
CA TYR A 42 -3.82 -10.86 -1.46
C TYR A 42 -4.01 -12.34 -1.79
N PRO A 43 -5.22 -12.90 -1.82
CA PRO A 43 -5.40 -14.25 -2.33
C PRO A 43 -5.14 -14.37 -3.83
N HIS A 44 -5.23 -13.26 -4.57
CA HIS A 44 -4.91 -13.24 -5.99
C HIS A 44 -3.40 -13.15 -6.23
N CYS A 45 -2.73 -12.26 -5.50
CA CYS A 45 -1.27 -12.12 -5.55
C CYS A 45 -0.78 -11.48 -4.25
N ASP A 46 0.34 -11.98 -3.75
CA ASP A 46 0.94 -11.49 -2.50
C ASP A 46 1.88 -10.34 -2.81
N GLY A 47 1.30 -9.24 -3.28
CA GLY A 47 2.03 -8.07 -3.75
C GLY A 47 2.27 -8.13 -5.26
N ALA A 48 2.80 -7.07 -5.82
CA ALA A 48 3.04 -6.96 -7.26
C ALA A 48 3.93 -5.77 -7.58
N GLU A 49 4.65 -5.88 -8.69
CA GLU A 49 5.34 -4.74 -9.29
C GLU A 49 4.45 -4.19 -10.39
N LEU A 50 4.04 -2.92 -10.27
CA LEU A 50 3.14 -2.26 -11.20
C LEU A 50 3.89 -1.23 -12.03
N ILE A 51 3.47 -1.07 -13.30
CA ILE A 51 4.00 -0.04 -14.19
C ILE A 51 5.52 -0.15 -14.29
N LYS A 52 6.01 -1.36 -14.51
CA LYS A 52 7.45 -1.61 -14.58
C LYS A 52 8.03 -0.95 -15.84
N ARG A 53 8.85 0.08 -15.61
CA ARG A 53 9.51 0.84 -16.66
C ARG A 53 11.00 0.97 -16.33
N ARG A 54 11.77 1.43 -17.28
CA ARG A 54 13.17 1.69 -17.03
C ARG A 54 13.36 3.02 -16.33
N PRO A 55 14.25 3.10 -15.33
CA PRO A 55 15.13 2.03 -14.86
C PRO A 55 14.51 1.11 -13.82
N GLY A 56 13.27 1.26 -13.42
CA GLY A 56 12.69 0.41 -12.41
C GLY A 56 11.19 0.45 -12.37
N CYS A 57 10.63 -0.14 -11.32
CA CYS A 57 9.21 -0.15 -11.08
C CYS A 57 8.81 1.02 -10.19
N PRO A 58 7.92 1.93 -10.65
CA PRO A 58 7.50 3.05 -9.81
C PRO A 58 6.61 2.64 -8.64
N PHE A 59 5.95 1.48 -8.71
CA PHE A 59 5.08 1.01 -7.64
C PHE A 59 5.37 -0.45 -7.33
N ARG A 60 5.70 -0.73 -6.08
CA ARG A 60 5.84 -2.10 -5.61
C ARG A 60 4.87 -2.32 -4.46
N LEU A 61 3.75 -3.00 -4.74
CA LEU A 61 2.81 -3.42 -3.70
C LEU A 61 3.48 -4.50 -2.86
N LEU A 62 3.58 -4.26 -1.55
CA LEU A 62 4.38 -5.11 -0.69
C LEU A 62 3.68 -6.44 -0.39
N PRO A 63 4.43 -7.55 -0.38
CA PRO A 63 3.89 -8.81 0.14
C PRO A 63 3.61 -8.70 1.63
N LEU A 64 2.71 -9.52 2.14
CA LEU A 64 2.31 -9.49 3.55
C LEU A 64 3.52 -9.52 4.50
N SER A 65 4.54 -10.30 4.16
CA SER A 65 5.74 -10.44 4.98
C SER A 65 6.58 -9.17 5.10
N GLU A 66 6.37 -8.20 4.20
CA GLU A 66 7.13 -6.94 4.19
C GLU A 66 6.29 -5.74 4.66
N ILE A 67 5.01 -5.94 4.93
CA ILE A 67 4.16 -4.86 5.45
C ILE A 67 4.51 -4.65 6.92
N VAL A 68 5.03 -3.45 7.22
CA VAL A 68 5.38 -3.04 8.57
C VAL A 68 4.79 -1.65 8.84
N ARG A 69 4.80 -1.23 10.10
CA ARG A 69 4.35 0.13 10.42
C ARG A 69 5.12 1.16 9.61
N ALA A 70 4.41 2.20 9.17
CA ALA A 70 5.00 3.24 8.33
C ALA A 70 6.22 3.86 9.02
N ARG A 71 6.16 4.10 10.33
CA ARG A 71 7.27 4.65 11.09
C ARG A 71 8.51 3.76 11.06
N VAL A 72 8.33 2.46 10.99
CA VAL A 72 9.45 1.51 10.84
C VAL A 72 10.00 1.55 9.42
N ALA A 73 9.12 1.52 8.42
CA ALA A 73 9.55 1.52 7.02
C ALA A 73 10.28 2.81 6.65
N ILE A 74 9.78 3.97 7.13
CA ILE A 74 10.29 5.27 6.71
C ILE A 74 11.43 5.75 7.60
N ARG A 75 11.34 5.54 8.92
CA ARG A 75 12.33 6.04 9.89
C ARG A 75 13.16 4.95 10.56
N GLY A 76 12.80 3.69 10.38
CA GLY A 76 13.53 2.59 11.01
C GLY A 76 13.34 2.49 12.51
N ASP A 77 12.34 3.14 13.07
CA ASP A 77 12.16 3.24 14.53
C ASP A 77 10.67 3.13 14.89
N ASP A 78 10.34 2.15 15.73
CA ASP A 78 8.95 1.88 16.14
C ASP A 78 8.56 2.73 17.34
N ASP A 79 8.68 4.04 17.20
CA ASP A 79 8.45 5.03 18.25
C ASP A 79 7.33 6.00 17.83
N ASP A 80 6.48 6.38 18.81
CA ASP A 80 5.34 7.25 18.55
C ASP A 80 5.71 8.61 17.98
N GLN A 81 6.93 9.10 18.22
CA GLN A 81 7.38 10.36 17.62
C GLN A 81 7.40 10.32 16.10
N TRP A 82 7.45 9.12 15.50
CA TRP A 82 7.53 8.94 14.06
C TRP A 82 6.20 8.51 13.45
N GLY A 83 5.09 8.89 14.11
CA GLY A 83 3.76 8.69 13.58
C GLY A 83 2.95 7.62 14.30
N PRO A 84 1.66 7.50 13.97
CA PRO A 84 0.76 6.55 14.65
C PRO A 84 1.14 5.10 14.42
N ALA A 85 0.94 4.27 15.44
CA ALA A 85 1.17 2.84 15.35
C ALA A 85 0.17 2.14 14.42
N SER A 86 -0.96 2.79 14.12
CA SER A 86 -2.02 2.24 13.27
C SER A 86 -1.77 2.42 11.77
N MET A 87 -0.68 3.08 11.40
CA MET A 87 -0.36 3.34 9.99
C MET A 87 0.68 2.34 9.48
N TYR A 88 0.43 1.73 8.33
CA TYR A 88 1.26 0.66 7.76
C TYR A 88 1.67 0.98 6.33
N ALA A 89 2.94 0.75 6.00
CA ALA A 89 3.45 0.93 4.65
C ALA A 89 2.97 -0.25 3.79
N ILE A 90 2.22 0.04 2.73
CA ILE A 90 1.65 -0.99 1.87
C ILE A 90 2.24 -1.01 0.47
N CYS A 91 2.83 0.08 0.03
CA CYS A 91 3.41 0.19 -1.31
C CYS A 91 4.69 1.02 -1.25
N TYR A 92 5.75 0.50 -1.85
CA TYR A 92 6.99 1.26 -2.00
C TYR A 92 6.95 2.04 -3.31
N VAL A 93 7.31 3.30 -3.22
CA VAL A 93 7.41 4.20 -4.38
C VAL A 93 8.80 4.83 -4.29
N GLN A 94 9.57 4.76 -5.29
CA GLN A 94 10.97 5.18 -5.39
C GLN A 94 11.47 6.21 -4.34
N ASP A 95 12.77 6.18 -4.07
CA ASP A 95 13.48 7.17 -3.25
C ASP A 95 13.06 7.18 -1.77
N GLY A 96 12.68 6.02 -1.25
CA GLY A 96 12.31 5.88 0.16
C GLY A 96 10.91 6.33 0.48
N ASN A 97 10.08 6.62 -0.53
CA ASN A 97 8.70 7.02 -0.34
C ASN A 97 7.79 5.79 -0.32
N TYR A 98 6.69 5.91 0.45
CA TYR A 98 5.70 4.83 0.56
C TYR A 98 4.29 5.39 0.40
N VAL A 99 3.37 4.51 0.07
CA VAL A 99 1.94 4.75 0.27
C VAL A 99 1.57 4.02 1.54
N VAL A 100 0.84 4.69 2.42
CA VAL A 100 0.58 4.24 3.78
C VAL A 100 -0.91 3.97 3.96
N LEU A 101 -1.22 2.82 4.53
CA LEU A 101 -2.59 2.42 4.87
C LEU A 101 -2.91 2.89 6.29
N ASP A 102 -3.98 3.66 6.44
CA ASP A 102 -4.40 4.17 7.76
C ASP A 102 -5.45 3.25 8.36
N THR A 103 -5.00 2.28 9.16
CA THR A 103 -5.92 1.31 9.76
C THR A 103 -6.67 1.85 10.96
N GLY A 104 -6.36 3.09 11.40
CA GLY A 104 -7.09 3.78 12.48
C GLY A 104 -8.36 4.45 12.00
N HIS A 105 -8.61 4.50 10.70
CA HIS A 105 -9.79 5.11 10.11
C HIS A 105 -10.42 4.17 9.11
N GLN A 106 -11.73 4.32 8.90
CA GLN A 106 -12.45 3.55 7.88
C GLN A 106 -13.44 4.46 7.16
N GLU A 107 -13.49 4.33 5.83
CA GLU A 107 -14.48 4.97 5.00
C GLU A 107 -15.21 3.88 4.23
N ASN A 108 -16.52 3.71 4.52
CA ASN A 108 -17.34 2.65 3.92
C ASN A 108 -16.72 1.25 4.12
N GLY A 109 -16.15 1.01 5.32
CA GLY A 109 -15.54 -0.26 5.67
C GLY A 109 -14.18 -0.51 5.05
N ARG A 110 -13.56 0.51 4.47
CA ARG A 110 -12.25 0.41 3.83
C ARG A 110 -11.27 1.40 4.44
N TYR A 111 -10.01 1.01 4.47
CA TYR A 111 -8.94 1.87 5.01
C TYR A 111 -8.48 2.87 3.96
N PRO A 112 -8.41 4.17 4.32
CA PRO A 112 -7.85 5.16 3.40
C PRO A 112 -6.34 5.03 3.29
N LEU A 113 -5.79 5.57 2.20
CA LEU A 113 -4.35 5.59 1.95
C LEU A 113 -3.86 7.02 1.95
N ILE A 114 -2.67 7.22 2.53
CA ILE A 114 -2.05 8.54 2.62
C ILE A 114 -0.61 8.49 2.10
N ASP A 115 -0.06 9.68 1.84
CA ASP A 115 1.30 9.84 1.34
C ASP A 115 2.30 9.62 2.48
N GLY A 116 3.25 8.72 2.27
CA GLY A 116 4.35 8.46 3.19
C GLY A 116 5.66 8.96 2.64
N SER A 117 5.76 10.26 2.39
CA SER A 117 6.97 10.90 1.87
C SER A 117 8.12 10.80 2.86
N TYR A 118 9.27 10.35 2.39
CA TYR A 118 10.48 10.25 3.21
C TYR A 118 10.86 11.59 3.82
N GLU A 119 10.72 12.67 3.06
CA GLU A 119 11.13 14.00 3.52
C GLU A 119 10.17 14.61 4.54
N ALA A 120 8.88 14.28 4.45
CA ALA A 120 7.84 14.95 5.24
C ALA A 120 7.25 14.10 6.36
N TRP A 121 7.38 12.77 6.29
CA TRP A 121 6.75 11.88 7.27
C TRP A 121 7.22 12.17 8.69
N PRO A 122 6.36 12.29 9.71
CA PRO A 122 4.92 12.02 9.70
C PRO A 122 4.04 13.28 9.71
N ASP A 123 4.46 14.35 9.11
CA ASP A 123 3.73 15.62 9.13
C ASP A 123 2.43 15.51 8.32
N PRO A 124 1.24 15.56 8.97
CA PRO A 124 -0.02 15.40 8.25
C PRO A 124 -0.33 16.55 7.29
N TYR A 125 0.32 17.70 7.44
CA TYR A 125 0.15 18.81 6.51
C TYR A 125 0.69 18.47 5.12
N TYR A 126 1.83 17.78 5.06
CA TYR A 126 2.47 17.41 3.81
C TYR A 126 2.15 15.98 3.35
N CYS A 127 1.81 15.10 4.28
CA CYS A 127 1.45 13.71 3.98
C CYS A 127 -0.06 13.59 3.85
N GLY A 128 -0.59 14.07 2.70
CA GLY A 128 -2.01 14.15 2.46
C GLY A 128 -2.62 12.86 1.91
N PRO A 129 -3.92 12.92 1.57
CA PRO A 129 -4.63 11.74 1.09
C PRO A 129 -4.16 11.32 -0.30
N VAL A 130 -4.10 9.99 -0.51
CA VAL A 130 -3.78 9.39 -1.80
C VAL A 130 -5.04 8.80 -2.41
N ALA A 131 -5.81 8.06 -1.62
CA ALA A 131 -7.06 7.43 -2.07
C ALA A 131 -7.92 7.09 -0.85
N SER A 132 -9.22 6.96 -1.07
CA SER A 132 -10.16 6.58 0.00
C SER A 132 -10.22 5.08 0.24
N SER A 133 -9.65 4.28 -0.68
CA SER A 133 -9.64 2.82 -0.59
C SER A 133 -8.51 2.25 -1.43
N PHE A 134 -8.15 1.00 -1.15
CA PHE A 134 -7.12 0.31 -1.93
C PHE A 134 -7.55 0.13 -3.39
N SER A 135 -8.83 -0.19 -3.64
CA SER A 135 -9.29 -0.34 -5.02
C SER A 135 -9.21 0.97 -5.80
N GLU A 136 -9.53 2.09 -5.17
CA GLU A 136 -9.37 3.41 -5.80
C GLU A 136 -7.90 3.69 -6.09
N PHE A 137 -7.02 3.42 -5.15
CA PHE A 137 -5.58 3.58 -5.34
C PHE A 137 -5.08 2.75 -6.53
N LEU A 138 -5.44 1.47 -6.55
CA LEU A 138 -5.00 0.56 -7.61
C LEU A 138 -5.50 1.04 -8.97
N GLU A 139 -6.78 1.43 -9.06
CA GLU A 139 -7.35 1.95 -10.30
C GLU A 139 -6.61 3.21 -10.76
N ASN A 140 -6.36 4.14 -9.84
CA ASN A 140 -5.66 5.37 -10.18
C ASN A 140 -4.24 5.10 -10.68
N VAL A 141 -3.51 4.18 -10.05
CA VAL A 141 -2.18 3.79 -10.51
C VAL A 141 -2.24 3.23 -11.93
N LEU A 142 -3.16 2.31 -12.18
CA LEU A 142 -3.27 1.64 -13.46
C LEU A 142 -3.73 2.60 -14.57
N ARG A 143 -4.53 3.62 -14.25
CA ARG A 143 -5.04 4.59 -15.23
C ARG A 143 -4.06 5.71 -15.49
N THR A 144 -3.46 6.31 -14.44
CA THR A 144 -2.51 7.41 -14.61
C THR A 144 -1.14 6.92 -15.06
N ARG A 145 -0.74 5.74 -14.61
CA ARG A 145 0.56 5.12 -14.91
C ARG A 145 1.72 6.08 -14.60
N ARG A 146 1.55 6.92 -13.58
CA ARG A 146 2.51 7.97 -13.24
C ARG A 146 2.86 7.89 -11.75
N ASN A 147 4.17 7.98 -11.46
CA ASN A 147 4.68 7.99 -10.11
C ASN A 147 4.16 9.23 -9.35
N LEU A 148 3.79 9.04 -8.07
CA LEU A 148 3.34 10.12 -7.19
C LEU A 148 2.20 10.95 -7.80
N TYR A 149 1.23 10.27 -8.45
CA TYR A 149 0.15 10.95 -9.16
C TYR A 149 -0.66 11.89 -8.26
N TRP A 150 -0.70 11.62 -6.95
CA TRP A 150 -1.49 12.40 -5.99
C TRP A 150 -0.87 13.77 -5.67
N LEU A 151 0.36 14.02 -6.08
CA LEU A 151 1.01 15.31 -5.89
C LEU A 151 0.71 16.30 -7.01
N GLY A 152 0.02 15.84 -8.04
CA GLY A 152 -0.27 16.68 -9.21
C GLY A 152 0.93 16.79 -10.13
N ASP A 153 0.84 17.73 -11.03
CA ASP A 153 1.90 17.95 -12.05
C ASP A 153 3.10 18.70 -11.50
#